data_b34a5875f77d2dbea3c91c6cd8217df1
#
_entry.id   b34a5875f77d2dbea3c91c6cd8217df1
#
_cell.length_a   1.000
_cell.length_b   1.000
_cell.length_c   1.000
_cell.angle_alpha   90.00
_cell.angle_beta   90.00
_cell.angle_gamma   90.00
#
_symmetry.space_group_name_H-M   'P 1'
#
loop_
_entity.id
_entity.type
_entity.pdbx_description
1 polymer ?
#
loop_
_entity_poly.entity_id
_entity_poly.type
_entity_poly.pdbx_seq_one_letter_code
_entity_poly.pdbx_strand_id
1 'polypeptide(L)'
;MLCAVLGRNQFAILRIGASFDSKMNGGKTVKRISARELAVMAICLTLGLLAKRIISPLTNTLTDFFRIPGGSAAVGFSLAFLVVGKHMSHIPCAATMMGFVQSLLALALGMSGYQGMLAVFSYTFPGIVIDVTAYFIKQRGTLYCFVSCILGSVVSALISNMIAFHLKGISLVLWLLLSALSGALGGYIAGLVSTRLSKIIK
;
A
#
# COMPACT_ATOMS: atom_id res chain seq x y z
N MET A 1 3.43 20.70 17.91
CA MET A 1 2.13 20.25 18.40
C MET A 1 1.51 19.14 17.52
N LEU A 2 1.65 19.17 16.19
CA LEU A 2 1.13 18.16 15.26
C LEU A 2 1.78 16.77 15.45
N CYS A 3 3.07 16.66 15.70
CA CYS A 3 3.77 15.37 15.90
C CYS A 3 3.30 14.60 17.15
N ALA A 4 2.87 15.28 18.21
CA ALA A 4 2.41 14.62 19.43
C ALA A 4 0.99 14.04 19.29
N VAL A 5 0.16 14.61 18.44
CA VAL A 5 -1.20 14.13 18.15
C VAL A 5 -1.16 12.94 17.18
N LEU A 6 -0.27 12.96 16.18
CA LEU A 6 -0.02 11.84 15.25
C LEU A 6 0.53 10.60 15.96
N GLY A 7 1.46 10.78 16.89
CA GLY A 7 2.01 9.66 17.67
C GLY A 7 0.95 8.96 18.55
N ARG A 8 0.06 9.72 19.18
CA ARG A 8 -0.96 9.19 20.09
C ARG A 8 -2.04 8.38 19.36
N ASN A 9 -2.46 8.83 18.19
CA ASN A 9 -3.47 8.13 17.39
C ASN A 9 -2.91 6.87 16.72
N GLN A 10 -1.62 6.84 16.34
CA GLN A 10 -0.97 5.63 15.84
C GLN A 10 -0.96 4.52 16.91
N PHE A 11 -0.68 4.84 18.15
CA PHE A 11 -0.71 3.85 19.25
C PHE A 11 -2.14 3.33 19.53
N ALA A 12 -3.17 4.15 19.38
CA ALA A 12 -4.56 3.73 19.57
C ALA A 12 -5.02 2.77 18.46
N ILE A 13 -4.69 3.07 17.20
CA ILE A 13 -5.04 2.24 16.04
C ILE A 13 -4.29 0.89 16.08
N LEU A 14 -3.02 0.89 16.50
CA LEU A 14 -2.22 -0.32 16.70
C LEU A 14 -2.78 -1.19 17.84
N ARG A 15 -3.32 -0.59 18.89
CA ARG A 15 -3.94 -1.31 19.98
C ARG A 15 -5.27 -1.97 19.57
N ILE A 16 -6.05 -1.29 18.74
CA ILE A 16 -7.31 -1.83 18.19
C ILE A 16 -7.00 -2.98 17.24
N GLY A 17 -5.99 -2.86 16.35
CA GLY A 17 -5.55 -3.93 15.45
C GLY A 17 -5.03 -5.15 16.19
N ALA A 18 -4.24 -4.96 17.23
CA ALA A 18 -3.73 -6.05 18.06
C ALA A 18 -4.86 -6.77 18.84
N SER A 19 -5.90 -6.03 19.28
CA SER A 19 -7.07 -6.60 19.93
C SER A 19 -7.95 -7.41 18.97
N PHE A 20 -8.06 -6.97 17.73
CA PHE A 20 -8.81 -7.68 16.68
C PHE A 20 -8.13 -8.99 16.28
N ASP A 21 -6.81 -8.98 16.17
CA ASP A 21 -5.99 -10.16 15.81
C ASP A 21 -5.98 -11.22 16.93
N SER A 22 -6.00 -10.79 18.20
CA SER A 22 -6.13 -11.67 19.37
C SER A 22 -7.46 -12.46 19.37
N LYS A 23 -8.51 -11.90 18.81
CA LYS A 23 -9.83 -12.53 18.77
C LYS A 23 -9.99 -13.51 17.61
N MET A 24 -9.22 -13.34 16.53
CA MET A 24 -9.24 -14.22 15.36
C MET A 24 -8.28 -15.41 15.46
N ASN A 25 -7.20 -15.30 16.24
CA ASN A 25 -6.19 -16.34 16.37
C ASN A 25 -6.29 -17.01 17.74
N GLY A 26 -7.27 -17.88 17.93
CA GLY A 26 -7.47 -18.61 19.17
C GLY A 26 -6.18 -19.15 19.82
N GLY A 27 -5.67 -18.45 20.83
CA GLY A 27 -4.71 -18.98 21.78
C GLY A 27 -3.22 -18.92 21.42
N LYS A 28 -2.79 -18.28 20.32
CA LYS A 28 -1.36 -18.04 20.06
C LYS A 28 -0.92 -16.71 20.68
N THR A 29 0.07 -16.76 21.56
CA THR A 29 0.71 -15.63 22.23
C THR A 29 0.92 -14.46 21.27
N VAL A 30 0.31 -13.30 21.58
CA VAL A 30 0.50 -12.06 20.83
C VAL A 30 1.99 -11.72 20.88
N LYS A 31 2.69 -11.93 19.75
CA LYS A 31 4.09 -11.55 19.61
C LYS A 31 4.16 -10.04 19.79
N ARG A 32 4.86 -9.57 20.82
CA ARG A 32 5.03 -8.13 21.06
C ARG A 32 5.64 -7.49 19.82
N ILE A 33 4.93 -6.51 19.25
CA ILE A 33 5.42 -5.74 18.12
C ILE A 33 6.70 -5.05 18.53
N SER A 34 7.80 -5.35 17.86
CA SER A 34 9.08 -4.70 18.14
C SER A 34 9.02 -3.23 17.70
N ALA A 35 9.56 -2.33 18.52
CA ALA A 35 9.70 -0.92 18.16
C ALA A 35 10.43 -0.74 16.81
N ARG A 36 11.34 -1.66 16.47
CA ARG A 36 12.05 -1.70 15.19
C ARG A 36 11.11 -1.99 14.02
N GLU A 37 10.21 -2.96 14.13
CA GLU A 37 9.23 -3.30 13.09
C GLU A 37 8.29 -2.11 12.85
N LEU A 38 7.86 -1.46 13.93
CA LEU A 38 7.01 -0.26 13.85
C LEU A 38 7.72 0.90 13.13
N ALA A 39 8.98 1.15 13.45
CA ALA A 39 9.78 2.19 12.81
C ALA A 39 9.94 1.93 11.30
N VAL A 40 10.23 0.68 10.91
CA VAL A 40 10.34 0.29 9.50
C VAL A 40 9.01 0.50 8.77
N MET A 41 7.88 0.10 9.37
CA MET A 41 6.54 0.32 8.79
C MET A 41 6.26 1.82 8.60
N ALA A 42 6.59 2.66 9.59
CA ALA A 42 6.37 4.11 9.51
C ALA A 42 7.23 4.75 8.40
N ILE A 43 8.49 4.35 8.28
CA ILE A 43 9.39 4.83 7.23
C ILE A 43 8.88 4.40 5.84
N CYS A 44 8.52 3.13 5.66
CA CYS A 44 7.98 2.64 4.39
C CYS A 44 6.67 3.36 4.01
N LEU A 45 5.81 3.64 4.98
CA LEU A 45 4.55 4.33 4.76
C LEU A 45 4.78 5.78 4.29
N THR A 46 5.65 6.51 4.95
CA THR A 46 5.98 7.89 4.58
C THR A 46 6.67 7.97 3.22
N LEU A 47 7.61 7.07 2.95
CA LEU A 47 8.26 6.97 1.63
C LEU A 47 7.26 6.64 0.52
N GLY A 48 6.30 5.76 0.77
CA GLY A 48 5.23 5.44 -0.17
C GLY A 48 4.36 6.64 -0.52
N LEU A 49 4.00 7.47 0.47
CA LEU A 49 3.25 8.72 0.23
C LEU A 49 4.07 9.75 -0.54
N LEU A 50 5.34 9.95 -0.15
CA LEU A 50 6.24 10.87 -0.84
C LEU A 50 6.47 10.46 -2.30
N ALA A 51 6.73 9.17 -2.54
CA ALA A 51 6.88 8.64 -3.90
C ALA A 51 5.63 8.92 -4.74
N LYS A 52 4.44 8.66 -4.19
CA LYS A 52 3.19 8.97 -4.87
C LYS A 52 3.05 10.47 -5.16
N ARG A 53 3.42 11.34 -4.23
CA ARG A 53 3.35 12.80 -4.40
C ARG A 53 4.24 13.31 -5.53
N ILE A 54 5.44 12.74 -5.64
CA ILE A 54 6.42 13.14 -6.67
C ILE A 54 6.06 12.54 -8.04
N ILE A 55 5.67 11.27 -8.07
CA ILE A 55 5.42 10.55 -9.32
C ILE A 55 4.07 10.93 -9.94
N SER A 56 3.05 11.23 -9.12
CA SER A 56 1.70 11.54 -9.61
C SER A 56 1.65 12.69 -10.62
N PRO A 57 2.26 13.88 -10.39
CA PRO A 57 2.25 14.95 -11.39
C PRO A 57 2.98 14.55 -12.68
N LEU A 58 4.08 13.81 -12.56
CA LEU A 58 4.85 13.36 -13.72
C LEU A 58 4.04 12.38 -14.58
N THR A 59 3.35 11.43 -13.95
CA THR A 59 2.50 10.48 -14.65
C THR A 59 1.26 11.13 -15.24
N ASN A 60 0.67 12.14 -14.58
CA ASN A 60 -0.47 12.88 -15.12
C ASN A 60 -0.06 13.58 -16.43
N THR A 61 1.06 14.29 -16.46
CA THR A 61 1.54 14.95 -17.67
C THR A 61 1.75 13.99 -18.84
N LEU A 62 2.24 12.77 -18.57
CA LEU A 62 2.43 11.73 -19.59
C LEU A 62 1.11 11.10 -20.06
N THR A 63 0.15 10.94 -19.17
CA THR A 63 -1.11 10.24 -19.46
C THR A 63 -2.22 11.17 -19.93
N ASP A 64 -2.11 12.50 -19.71
CA ASP A 64 -3.04 13.50 -20.24
C ASP A 64 -3.13 13.44 -21.77
N PHE A 65 -2.01 13.11 -22.43
CA PHE A 65 -1.97 12.87 -23.87
C PHE A 65 -2.92 11.74 -24.31
N PHE A 66 -3.09 10.71 -23.48
CA PHE A 66 -3.97 9.56 -23.75
C PHE A 66 -5.37 9.72 -23.14
N ARG A 67 -5.67 10.86 -22.51
CA ARG A 67 -6.92 11.09 -21.75
C ARG A 67 -7.19 10.03 -20.67
N ILE A 68 -6.13 9.45 -20.09
CA ILE A 68 -6.20 8.42 -19.06
C ILE A 68 -5.75 9.06 -17.73
N PRO A 69 -6.48 8.85 -16.63
CA PRO A 69 -6.05 9.38 -15.32
C PRO A 69 -4.70 8.80 -14.90
N GLY A 70 -3.67 9.64 -14.85
CA GLY A 70 -2.28 9.21 -14.57
C GLY A 70 -2.01 8.69 -13.16
N GLY A 71 -2.95 8.88 -12.25
CA GLY A 71 -2.82 8.43 -10.86
C GLY A 71 -2.58 6.93 -10.68
N SER A 72 -2.99 6.10 -11.66
CA SER A 72 -2.79 4.64 -11.61
C SER A 72 -1.34 4.21 -11.70
N ALA A 73 -0.50 4.93 -12.45
CA ALA A 73 0.91 4.61 -12.58
C ALA A 73 1.70 4.89 -11.28
N ALA A 74 1.32 5.93 -10.53
CA ALA A 74 1.94 6.26 -9.25
C ALA A 74 1.57 5.27 -8.13
N VAL A 75 0.43 4.58 -8.26
CA VAL A 75 -0.03 3.61 -7.25
C VAL A 75 0.93 2.43 -7.11
N GLY A 76 1.42 1.87 -8.22
CA GLY A 76 2.35 0.74 -8.19
C GLY A 76 3.60 1.01 -7.37
N PHE A 77 4.18 2.21 -7.48
CA PHE A 77 5.35 2.60 -6.70
C PHE A 77 5.03 2.76 -5.21
N SER A 78 3.88 3.33 -4.85
CA SER A 78 3.51 3.44 -3.44
C SER A 78 3.24 2.07 -2.80
N LEU A 79 2.67 1.13 -3.56
CA LEU A 79 2.45 -0.25 -3.11
C LEU A 79 3.75 -1.02 -2.92
N ALA A 80 4.80 -0.70 -3.69
CA ALA A 80 6.12 -1.30 -3.49
C ALA A 80 6.62 -1.11 -2.06
N PHE A 81 6.46 0.08 -1.49
CA PHE A 81 6.84 0.37 -0.10
C PHE A 81 5.94 -0.35 0.92
N LEU A 82 4.63 -0.51 0.63
CA LEU A 82 3.75 -1.31 1.48
C LEU A 82 4.20 -2.78 1.53
N VAL A 83 4.54 -3.34 0.37
CA VAL A 83 5.00 -4.74 0.26
C VAL A 83 6.33 -4.93 0.96
N VAL A 84 7.29 -3.99 0.83
CA VAL A 84 8.55 -4.02 1.57
C VAL A 84 8.31 -3.94 3.08
N GLY A 85 7.47 -3.01 3.54
CA GLY A 85 7.10 -2.89 4.95
C GLY A 85 6.46 -4.17 5.50
N LYS A 86 5.56 -4.79 4.72
CA LYS A 86 4.96 -6.09 5.06
C LYS A 86 6.00 -7.21 5.11
N HIS A 87 6.92 -7.25 4.15
CA HIS A 87 7.96 -8.28 4.10
C HIS A 87 8.93 -8.19 5.29
N MET A 88 9.19 -6.98 5.77
CA MET A 88 10.05 -6.75 6.94
C MET A 88 9.33 -6.94 8.28
N SER A 89 8.01 -6.75 8.31
CA SER A 89 7.19 -6.99 9.50
C SER A 89 6.62 -8.41 9.45
N HIS A 90 6.79 -9.15 10.53
CA HIS A 90 6.20 -10.48 10.69
C HIS A 90 4.76 -10.44 11.24
N ILE A 91 4.13 -9.27 11.21
CA ILE A 91 2.79 -9.03 11.74
C ILE A 91 1.77 -9.42 10.68
N PRO A 92 0.78 -10.29 10.99
CA PRO A 92 -0.37 -10.48 10.12
C PRO A 92 -1.10 -9.14 9.93
N CYS A 93 -1.75 -8.91 8.80
CA CYS A 93 -2.49 -7.68 8.49
C CYS A 93 -1.67 -6.36 8.50
N ALA A 94 -0.33 -6.43 8.49
CA ALA A 94 0.51 -5.22 8.50
C ALA A 94 0.27 -4.32 7.29
N ALA A 95 0.10 -4.89 6.08
CA ALA A 95 -0.13 -4.11 4.87
C ALA A 95 -1.50 -3.42 4.91
N THR A 96 -2.53 -4.07 5.43
CA THR A 96 -3.87 -3.46 5.63
C THR A 96 -3.79 -2.28 6.60
N MET A 97 -3.10 -2.44 7.73
CA MET A 97 -2.94 -1.36 8.70
C MET A 97 -2.14 -0.18 8.11
N MET A 98 -1.06 -0.47 7.39
CA MET A 98 -0.28 0.56 6.68
C MET A 98 -1.12 1.29 5.64
N GLY A 99 -1.91 0.57 4.84
CA GLY A 99 -2.82 1.14 3.84
C GLY A 99 -3.87 2.06 4.48
N PHE A 100 -4.46 1.64 5.61
CA PHE A 100 -5.42 2.45 6.35
C PHE A 100 -4.79 3.73 6.91
N VAL A 101 -3.63 3.64 7.56
CA VAL A 101 -2.91 4.83 8.07
C VAL A 101 -2.49 5.74 6.91
N GLN A 102 -2.05 5.17 5.79
CA GLN A 102 -1.70 5.90 4.58
C GLN A 102 -2.91 6.68 4.04
N SER A 103 -4.11 6.10 4.08
CA SER A 103 -5.33 6.76 3.64
C SER A 103 -5.68 7.97 4.51
N LEU A 104 -5.55 7.85 5.83
CA LEU A 104 -5.79 8.96 6.76
C LEU A 104 -4.79 10.10 6.55
N LEU A 105 -3.51 9.76 6.34
CA LEU A 105 -2.48 10.75 6.03
C LEU A 105 -2.74 11.43 4.68
N ALA A 106 -3.16 10.68 3.66
CA ALA A 106 -3.49 11.23 2.36
C ALA A 106 -4.68 12.20 2.43
N LEU A 107 -5.70 11.89 3.25
CA LEU A 107 -6.81 12.78 3.54
C LEU A 107 -6.35 14.04 4.26
N ALA A 108 -5.55 13.89 5.33
CA ALA A 108 -5.03 15.02 6.12
C ALA A 108 -4.15 15.97 5.30
N LEU A 109 -3.41 15.43 4.31
CA LEU A 109 -2.56 16.19 3.40
C LEU A 109 -3.30 16.73 2.16
N GLY A 110 -4.61 16.50 2.06
CA GLY A 110 -5.40 16.91 0.90
C GLY A 110 -5.02 16.22 -0.41
N MET A 111 -4.39 15.04 -0.34
CA MET A 111 -3.91 14.28 -1.51
C MET A 111 -4.99 13.39 -2.13
N SER A 112 -6.19 13.33 -1.55
CA SER A 112 -7.29 12.47 -2.00
C SER A 112 -7.98 12.99 -3.27
N GLY A 113 -7.74 14.25 -3.67
CA GLY A 113 -8.34 14.85 -4.86
C GLY A 113 -9.87 14.74 -4.84
N TYR A 114 -10.46 14.36 -5.98
CA TYR A 114 -11.91 14.19 -6.14
C TYR A 114 -12.47 12.91 -5.50
N GLN A 115 -11.65 12.01 -4.96
CA GLN A 115 -12.12 10.81 -4.25
C GLN A 115 -12.59 11.13 -2.82
N GLY A 116 -12.15 12.24 -2.23
CA GLY A 116 -12.54 12.67 -0.88
C GLY A 116 -12.39 11.55 0.16
N MET A 117 -13.39 11.35 1.01
CA MET A 117 -13.40 10.30 2.02
C MET A 117 -13.37 8.89 1.45
N LEU A 118 -13.85 8.67 0.22
CA LEU A 118 -13.84 7.37 -0.45
C LEU A 118 -12.42 6.89 -0.81
N ALA A 119 -11.43 7.79 -0.79
CA ALA A 119 -10.01 7.44 -0.93
C ALA A 119 -9.55 6.42 0.12
N VAL A 120 -10.19 6.37 1.29
CA VAL A 120 -9.88 5.37 2.33
C VAL A 120 -10.00 3.95 1.76
N PHE A 121 -11.02 3.68 0.98
CA PHE A 121 -11.20 2.38 0.35
C PHE A 121 -10.11 2.08 -0.68
N SER A 122 -9.78 3.07 -1.53
CA SER A 122 -8.75 2.93 -2.58
C SER A 122 -7.35 2.62 -2.02
N TYR A 123 -7.04 3.03 -0.80
CA TYR A 123 -5.75 2.74 -0.15
C TYR A 123 -5.79 1.50 0.74
N THR A 124 -6.92 1.20 1.38
CA THR A 124 -7.02 0.08 2.32
C THR A 124 -7.17 -1.26 1.62
N PHE A 125 -7.99 -1.34 0.57
CA PHE A 125 -8.22 -2.60 -0.16
C PHE A 125 -6.95 -3.21 -0.77
N PRO A 126 -6.04 -2.44 -1.42
CA PRO A 126 -4.76 -2.99 -1.87
C PRO A 126 -3.94 -3.60 -0.74
N GLY A 127 -3.99 -3.00 0.46
CA GLY A 127 -3.35 -3.55 1.66
C GLY A 127 -3.91 -4.92 2.04
N ILE A 128 -5.24 -5.09 1.99
CA ILE A 128 -5.91 -6.38 2.23
C ILE A 128 -5.44 -7.42 1.19
N VAL A 129 -5.38 -7.05 -0.08
CA VAL A 129 -4.91 -7.95 -1.15
C VAL A 129 -3.47 -8.39 -0.93
N ILE A 130 -2.60 -7.47 -0.50
CA ILE A 130 -1.20 -7.79 -0.17
C ILE A 130 -1.13 -8.78 1.00
N ASP A 131 -1.94 -8.59 2.05
CA ASP A 131 -1.97 -9.49 3.20
C ASP A 131 -2.52 -10.88 2.84
N VAL A 132 -3.57 -10.94 2.01
CA VAL A 132 -4.12 -12.20 1.49
C VAL A 132 -3.09 -12.92 0.61
N THR A 133 -2.40 -12.20 -0.27
CA THR A 133 -1.34 -12.77 -1.11
C THR A 133 -0.19 -13.30 -0.26
N ALA A 134 0.16 -12.59 0.83
CA ALA A 134 1.17 -13.03 1.80
C ALA A 134 0.80 -14.36 2.47
N TYR A 135 -0.49 -14.58 2.73
CA TYR A 135 -0.98 -15.81 3.31
C TYR A 135 -0.85 -16.99 2.32
N PHE A 136 -1.23 -16.80 1.06
CA PHE A 136 -1.18 -17.85 0.04
C PHE A 136 0.25 -18.19 -0.41
N ILE A 137 1.11 -17.19 -0.63
CA ILE A 137 2.47 -17.37 -1.18
C ILE A 137 3.53 -17.51 -0.08
N LYS A 138 3.15 -17.53 1.21
CA LYS A 138 4.06 -17.66 2.37
C LYS A 138 5.21 -16.67 2.43
N GLN A 139 5.05 -15.44 1.92
CA GLN A 139 6.07 -14.37 1.94
C GLN A 139 7.46 -14.79 1.44
N ARG A 140 7.55 -15.76 0.54
CA ARG A 140 8.84 -16.27 0.05
C ARG A 140 9.29 -15.54 -1.22
N GLY A 141 10.35 -14.73 -1.06
CA GLY A 141 11.16 -14.23 -2.16
C GLY A 141 10.53 -13.11 -3.01
N THR A 142 11.22 -12.79 -4.09
CA THR A 142 10.89 -11.71 -5.03
C THR A 142 9.54 -11.93 -5.73
N LEU A 143 9.15 -13.18 -5.98
CA LEU A 143 7.87 -13.52 -6.61
C LEU A 143 6.67 -13.05 -5.80
N TYR A 144 6.73 -13.17 -4.47
CA TYR A 144 5.69 -12.63 -3.59
C TYR A 144 5.52 -11.12 -3.78
N CYS A 145 6.63 -10.37 -3.77
CA CYS A 145 6.60 -8.92 -3.94
C CYS A 145 6.00 -8.53 -5.30
N PHE A 146 6.40 -9.24 -6.35
CA PHE A 146 5.94 -8.99 -7.72
C PHE A 146 4.42 -9.22 -7.86
N VAL A 147 3.94 -10.39 -7.46
CA VAL A 147 2.52 -10.76 -7.55
C VAL A 147 1.66 -9.85 -6.67
N SER A 148 2.09 -9.57 -5.44
CA SER A 148 1.35 -8.71 -4.51
C SER A 148 1.19 -7.29 -5.02
N CYS A 149 2.23 -6.71 -5.65
CA CYS A 149 2.15 -5.38 -6.22
C CYS A 149 1.24 -5.32 -7.44
N ILE A 150 1.28 -6.33 -8.33
CA ILE A 150 0.40 -6.39 -9.50
C ILE A 150 -1.06 -6.50 -9.05
N LEU A 151 -1.38 -7.45 -8.19
CA LEU A 151 -2.75 -7.64 -7.71
C LEU A 151 -3.24 -6.41 -6.94
N GLY A 152 -2.41 -5.84 -6.07
CA GLY A 152 -2.75 -4.64 -5.32
C GLY A 152 -3.00 -3.43 -6.23
N SER A 153 -2.20 -3.23 -7.27
CA SER A 153 -2.37 -2.12 -8.22
C SER A 153 -3.63 -2.28 -9.08
N VAL A 154 -3.92 -3.48 -9.55
CA VAL A 154 -5.15 -3.77 -10.32
C VAL A 154 -6.39 -3.54 -9.47
N VAL A 155 -6.41 -4.03 -8.23
CA VAL A 155 -7.55 -3.83 -7.32
C VAL A 155 -7.71 -2.35 -6.96
N SER A 156 -6.63 -1.62 -6.70
CA SER A 156 -6.68 -0.18 -6.46
C SER A 156 -7.27 0.57 -7.67
N ALA A 157 -6.86 0.20 -8.88
CA ALA A 157 -7.38 0.80 -10.11
C ALA A 157 -8.87 0.49 -10.28
N LEU A 158 -9.32 -0.75 -10.07
CA LEU A 158 -10.72 -1.12 -10.16
C LEU A 158 -11.59 -0.32 -9.18
N ILE A 159 -11.16 -0.21 -7.92
CA ILE A 159 -11.89 0.54 -6.89
C ILE A 159 -11.94 2.03 -7.26
N SER A 160 -10.82 2.61 -7.68
CA SER A 160 -10.78 4.01 -8.12
C SER A 160 -11.67 4.27 -9.33
N ASN A 161 -11.77 3.30 -10.26
CA ASN A 161 -12.68 3.40 -11.39
C ASN A 161 -14.14 3.37 -10.94
N MET A 162 -14.49 2.48 -10.03
CA MET A 162 -15.86 2.38 -9.51
C MET A 162 -16.29 3.65 -8.74
N ILE A 163 -15.35 4.29 -8.04
CA ILE A 163 -15.63 5.46 -7.20
C ILE A 163 -15.64 6.76 -8.01
N ALA A 164 -14.68 6.96 -8.90
CA ALA A 164 -14.41 8.27 -9.46
C ALA A 164 -14.51 8.37 -10.98
N PHE A 165 -14.12 7.36 -11.72
CA PHE A 165 -13.90 7.53 -13.16
C PHE A 165 -14.99 6.92 -14.03
N HIS A 166 -15.62 5.84 -13.60
CA HIS A 166 -16.68 5.11 -14.33
C HIS A 166 -16.32 4.82 -15.80
N LEU A 167 -15.02 4.57 -16.07
CA LEU A 167 -14.53 4.23 -17.41
C LEU A 167 -15.15 2.91 -17.88
N LYS A 168 -15.49 2.85 -19.18
CA LYS A 168 -16.08 1.67 -19.82
C LYS A 168 -15.32 1.30 -21.09
N GLY A 169 -15.40 0.02 -21.49
CA GLY A 169 -14.82 -0.46 -22.73
C GLY A 169 -13.29 -0.45 -22.74
N ILE A 170 -12.71 -0.06 -23.87
CA ILE A 170 -11.27 -0.11 -24.14
C ILE A 170 -10.47 0.76 -23.17
N SER A 171 -10.99 1.92 -22.76
CA SER A 171 -10.31 2.83 -21.82
C SER A 171 -10.08 2.18 -20.46
N LEU A 172 -11.02 1.37 -19.98
CA LEU A 172 -10.87 0.61 -18.74
C LEU A 172 -9.74 -0.44 -18.86
N VAL A 173 -9.70 -1.17 -19.98
CA VAL A 173 -8.69 -2.20 -20.20
C VAL A 173 -7.29 -1.59 -20.27
N LEU A 174 -7.12 -0.51 -21.02
CA LEU A 174 -5.85 0.21 -21.09
C LEU A 174 -5.39 0.72 -19.73
N TRP A 175 -6.31 1.26 -18.94
CA TRP A 175 -6.03 1.76 -17.60
C TRP A 175 -5.61 0.64 -16.62
N LEU A 176 -6.27 -0.52 -16.68
CA LEU A 176 -5.90 -1.71 -15.91
C LEU A 176 -4.54 -2.26 -16.32
N LEU A 177 -4.24 -2.31 -17.63
CA LEU A 177 -2.94 -2.72 -18.13
C LEU A 177 -1.83 -1.79 -17.64
N LEU A 178 -2.04 -0.47 -17.72
CA LEU A 178 -1.08 0.52 -17.23
C LEU A 178 -0.84 0.37 -15.72
N SER A 179 -1.91 0.14 -14.95
CA SER A 179 -1.83 -0.12 -13.52
C SER A 179 -1.06 -1.41 -13.21
N ALA A 180 -1.31 -2.49 -13.96
CA ALA A 180 -0.60 -3.75 -13.80
C ALA A 180 0.89 -3.63 -14.12
N LEU A 181 1.25 -2.91 -15.21
CA LEU A 181 2.64 -2.63 -15.56
C LEU A 181 3.35 -1.82 -14.48
N SER A 182 2.70 -0.78 -13.97
CA SER A 182 3.22 0.01 -12.83
C SER A 182 3.40 -0.86 -11.59
N GLY A 183 2.44 -1.75 -11.29
CA GLY A 183 2.53 -2.72 -10.21
C GLY A 183 3.69 -3.71 -10.40
N ALA A 184 3.94 -4.17 -11.63
CA ALA A 184 5.06 -5.05 -11.95
C ALA A 184 6.41 -4.37 -11.70
N LEU A 185 6.58 -3.12 -12.16
CA LEU A 185 7.77 -2.32 -11.90
C LEU A 185 7.97 -2.08 -10.39
N GLY A 186 6.92 -1.67 -9.69
CA GLY A 186 6.94 -1.50 -8.24
C GLY A 186 7.30 -2.80 -7.51
N GLY A 187 6.73 -3.93 -7.93
CA GLY A 187 7.00 -5.25 -7.36
C GLY A 187 8.43 -5.72 -7.59
N TYR A 188 9.01 -5.43 -8.76
CA TYR A 188 10.41 -5.71 -9.06
C TYR A 188 11.35 -4.92 -8.13
N ILE A 189 11.10 -3.61 -8.00
CA ILE A 189 11.87 -2.74 -7.08
C ILE A 189 11.72 -3.23 -5.63
N ALA A 190 10.49 -3.54 -5.19
CA ALA A 190 10.23 -4.07 -3.86
C ALA A 190 10.99 -5.37 -3.59
N GLY A 191 11.05 -6.27 -4.56
CA GLY A 191 11.80 -7.52 -4.48
C GLY A 191 13.30 -7.30 -4.33
N LEU A 192 13.89 -6.39 -5.10
CA LEU A 192 15.30 -6.02 -5.00
C LEU A 192 15.63 -5.40 -3.64
N VAL A 193 14.82 -4.43 -3.20
CA VAL A 193 15.01 -3.75 -1.90
C VAL A 193 14.86 -4.73 -0.75
N SER A 194 13.83 -5.57 -0.78
CA SER A 194 13.56 -6.58 0.24
C SER A 194 14.70 -7.59 0.40
N THR A 195 15.26 -8.08 -0.72
CA THR A 195 16.40 -9.00 -0.70
C THR A 195 17.69 -8.36 -0.18
N ARG A 196 17.94 -7.10 -0.48
CA ARG A 196 19.09 -6.35 0.04
C ARG A 196 18.95 -6.06 1.52
N LEU A 197 17.80 -5.56 1.96
CA LEU A 197 17.50 -5.26 3.36
C LEU A 197 17.56 -6.51 4.24
N SER A 198 17.06 -7.64 3.80
CA SER A 198 17.11 -8.90 4.55
C SER A 198 18.55 -9.41 4.80
N LYS A 199 19.52 -9.05 3.92
CA LYS A 199 20.93 -9.38 4.09
C LYS A 199 21.65 -8.46 5.11
N ILE A 200 21.18 -7.22 5.26
CA ILE A 200 21.80 -6.24 6.18
C ILE A 200 21.30 -6.45 7.63
N ILE A 201 20.08 -6.97 7.75
CA ILE A 201 19.40 -7.11 9.05
C ILE A 201 19.74 -8.45 9.74
N LYS A 202 20.27 -9.43 9.00
CA LYS A 202 20.85 -10.66 9.54
C LYS A 202 22.25 -10.45 10.07
#